data_58d0d765ea51980d10bc4c24fe02647a
#
_entry.id   58d0d765ea51980d10bc4c24fe02647a
#
_cell.length_a   1.000
_cell.length_b   1.000
_cell.length_c   1.000
_cell.angle_alpha   90.00
_cell.angle_beta   90.00
_cell.angle_gamma   90.00
#
_symmetry.space_group_name_H-M   'P 1'
#
loop_
_entity.id
_entity.type
_entity.pdbx_description
1 polymer ?
#
loop_
_entity_poly.entity_id
_entity_poly.type
_entity_poly.pdbx_seq_one_letter_code
_entity_poly.pdbx_strand_id
1 'polypeptide(L)'
;MNDGIQDARQDTRAELMRRIGAIEWRAGAAVIAGELNMIRRTADRAQMLPAVTVAQMLEHALARGERGPLIHGWLGMLREAVGSERQDAAASAAFAAACQVRFAA
;
A
#
# COMPACT_ATOMS: atom_id res chain seq x y z
N MET A 1 20.45 -19.63 1.73
CA MET A 1 20.62 -18.76 0.58
C MET A 1 19.48 -17.79 0.35
N ASN A 2 18.27 -18.16 0.74
CA ASN A 2 17.15 -17.22 0.67
C ASN A 2 17.02 -16.32 1.89
N ASP A 3 17.84 -16.55 2.91
CA ASP A 3 17.70 -15.85 4.19
C ASP A 3 17.94 -14.35 4.02
N GLY A 4 18.95 -13.97 3.22
CA GLY A 4 19.24 -12.56 3.01
C GLY A 4 18.13 -11.82 2.29
N ILE A 5 17.48 -12.46 1.30
CA ILE A 5 16.37 -11.87 0.57
C ILE A 5 15.14 -11.73 1.47
N GLN A 6 14.85 -12.75 2.27
CA GLN A 6 13.72 -12.71 3.18
C GLN A 6 13.93 -11.67 4.28
N ASP A 7 15.16 -11.56 4.81
CA ASP A 7 15.47 -10.56 5.81
C ASP A 7 15.30 -9.16 5.25
N ALA A 8 15.79 -8.92 4.03
CA ALA A 8 15.64 -7.62 3.38
C ALA A 8 14.18 -7.29 3.14
N ARG A 9 13.37 -8.27 2.73
CA ARG A 9 11.94 -8.07 2.53
C ARG A 9 11.22 -7.80 3.84
N GLN A 10 11.59 -8.49 4.91
CA GLN A 10 11.00 -8.24 6.23
C GLN A 10 11.37 -6.86 6.75
N ASP A 11 12.61 -6.43 6.53
CA ASP A 11 13.03 -5.07 6.90
C ASP A 11 12.22 -4.03 6.13
N THR A 12 12.02 -4.26 4.84
CA THR A 12 11.21 -3.37 4.01
C THR A 12 9.77 -3.36 4.49
N ARG A 13 9.23 -4.53 4.83
CA ARG A 13 7.86 -4.62 5.36
C ARG A 13 7.70 -3.80 6.61
N ALA A 14 8.65 -3.94 7.54
CA ALA A 14 8.60 -3.19 8.80
C ALA A 14 8.69 -1.69 8.55
N GLU A 15 9.56 -1.28 7.64
CA GLU A 15 9.68 0.14 7.29
C GLU A 15 8.39 0.66 6.66
N LEU A 16 7.80 -0.09 5.73
CA LEU A 16 6.55 0.32 5.09
C LEU A 16 5.41 0.41 6.12
N MET A 17 5.34 -0.53 7.05
CA MET A 17 4.34 -0.48 8.11
C MET A 17 4.47 0.79 8.95
N ARG A 18 5.71 1.19 9.28
CA ARG A 18 5.95 2.43 10.01
C ARG A 18 5.52 3.65 9.19
N ARG A 19 5.86 3.68 7.91
CA ARG A 19 5.52 4.79 7.03
C ARG A 19 4.01 4.93 6.86
N ILE A 20 3.31 3.81 6.67
CA ILE A 20 1.85 3.82 6.54
C ILE A 20 1.22 4.31 7.84
N GLY A 21 1.71 3.81 8.98
CA GLY A 21 1.19 4.22 10.29
C GLY A 21 1.43 5.69 10.61
N ALA A 22 2.44 6.30 9.98
CA ALA A 22 2.76 7.71 10.18
C ALA A 22 1.94 8.64 9.28
N ILE A 23 1.23 8.12 8.28
CA ILE A 23 0.40 8.94 7.41
C ILE A 23 -0.81 9.44 8.20
N GLU A 24 -0.93 10.76 8.30
CA GLU A 24 -2.12 11.37 8.88
C GLU A 24 -3.17 11.48 7.78
N TRP A 25 -4.23 10.68 7.90
CA TRP A 25 -5.25 10.58 6.84
C TRP A 25 -6.05 11.87 6.66
N ARG A 26 -5.97 12.78 7.61
CA ARG A 26 -6.60 14.11 7.51
C ARG A 26 -5.69 15.14 6.87
N ALA A 27 -4.44 14.80 6.59
CA ALA A 27 -3.50 15.72 5.96
C ALA A 27 -3.95 16.06 4.54
N GLY A 28 -3.35 17.09 3.97
CA GLY A 28 -3.66 17.49 2.59
C GLY A 28 -3.32 16.39 1.59
N ALA A 29 -4.06 16.39 0.49
CA ALA A 29 -3.92 15.36 -0.54
C ALA A 29 -2.50 15.28 -1.09
N ALA A 30 -1.84 16.42 -1.29
CA ALA A 30 -0.48 16.42 -1.83
C ALA A 30 0.51 15.76 -0.87
N VAL A 31 0.34 15.96 0.43
CA VAL A 31 1.19 15.34 1.44
C VAL A 31 1.01 13.83 1.41
N ILE A 32 -0.24 13.38 1.43
CA ILE A 32 -0.55 11.96 1.40
C ILE A 32 -0.03 11.32 0.11
N ALA A 33 -0.24 11.98 -1.03
CA ALA A 33 0.23 11.49 -2.33
C ALA A 33 1.74 11.33 -2.37
N GLY A 34 2.48 12.26 -1.78
CA GLY A 34 3.93 12.18 -1.69
C GLY A 34 4.39 10.97 -0.88
N GLU A 35 3.74 10.72 0.25
CA GLU A 35 4.05 9.57 1.07
C GLU A 35 3.72 8.25 0.36
N LEU A 36 2.58 8.20 -0.33
CA LEU A 36 2.19 7.01 -1.08
C LEU A 36 3.15 6.72 -2.22
N ASN A 37 3.63 7.75 -2.89
CA ASN A 37 4.61 7.58 -3.97
C ASN A 37 5.88 6.92 -3.44
N MET A 38 6.37 7.38 -2.28
CA MET A 38 7.55 6.79 -1.65
C MET A 38 7.31 5.33 -1.27
N ILE A 39 6.15 5.05 -0.68
CA ILE A 39 5.77 3.70 -0.28
C ILE A 39 5.69 2.80 -1.50
N ARG A 40 5.02 3.24 -2.56
CA ARG A 40 4.86 2.45 -3.78
C ARG A 40 6.21 2.13 -4.41
N ARG A 41 7.09 3.13 -4.50
CA ARG A 41 8.41 2.92 -5.11
C ARG A 41 9.26 1.96 -4.28
N THR A 42 9.21 2.06 -2.97
CA THR A 42 9.93 1.16 -2.09
C THR A 42 9.39 -0.27 -2.21
N ALA A 43 8.07 -0.43 -2.25
CA ALA A 43 7.44 -1.73 -2.43
C ALA A 43 7.79 -2.34 -3.80
N ASP A 44 7.83 -1.50 -4.84
CA ASP A 44 8.16 -1.97 -6.18
C ASP A 44 9.59 -2.53 -6.23
N ARG A 45 10.55 -1.83 -5.64
CA ARG A 45 11.93 -2.30 -5.60
C ARG A 45 12.06 -3.61 -4.84
N ALA A 46 11.21 -3.84 -3.86
CA ALA A 46 11.22 -5.07 -3.07
C ALA A 46 10.32 -6.16 -3.67
N GLN A 47 9.72 -5.91 -4.83
CA GLN A 47 8.82 -6.86 -5.50
C GLN A 47 7.62 -7.24 -4.64
N MET A 48 7.12 -6.30 -3.89
CA MET A 48 5.94 -6.49 -3.05
C MET A 48 4.71 -6.04 -3.84
N LEU A 49 4.27 -6.91 -4.78
CA LEU A 49 3.27 -6.55 -5.78
C LEU A 49 1.92 -6.13 -5.20
N PRO A 50 1.35 -6.81 -4.19
CA PRO A 50 0.09 -6.36 -3.60
C PRO A 50 0.17 -4.94 -3.05
N ALA A 51 1.28 -4.60 -2.39
CA ALA A 51 1.46 -3.26 -1.84
C ALA A 51 1.53 -2.21 -2.95
N VAL A 52 2.23 -2.52 -4.05
CA VAL A 52 2.31 -1.64 -5.22
C VAL A 52 0.90 -1.39 -5.77
N THR A 53 0.13 -2.47 -5.96
CA THR A 53 -1.21 -2.38 -6.52
C THR A 53 -2.15 -1.54 -5.66
N VAL A 54 -2.20 -1.81 -4.36
CA VAL A 54 -3.09 -1.06 -3.47
C VAL A 54 -2.65 0.41 -3.38
N ALA A 55 -1.34 0.67 -3.31
CA ALA A 55 -0.84 2.04 -3.29
C ALA A 55 -1.26 2.81 -4.55
N GLN A 56 -1.17 2.18 -5.72
CA GLN A 56 -1.61 2.81 -6.98
C GLN A 56 -3.11 3.12 -6.95
N MET A 57 -3.92 2.18 -6.50
CA MET A 57 -5.37 2.38 -6.41
C MET A 57 -5.70 3.53 -5.46
N LEU A 58 -4.99 3.61 -4.33
CA LEU A 58 -5.18 4.69 -3.38
C LEU A 58 -4.74 6.05 -3.96
N GLU A 59 -3.63 6.07 -4.71
CA GLU A 59 -3.21 7.29 -5.40
C GLU A 59 -4.30 7.77 -6.37
N HIS A 60 -4.93 6.85 -7.10
CA HIS A 60 -6.03 7.19 -8.00
C HIS A 60 -7.24 7.69 -7.22
N ALA A 61 -7.55 7.09 -6.08
CA ALA A 61 -8.66 7.53 -5.24
C ALA A 61 -8.46 8.98 -4.78
N LEU A 62 -7.23 9.31 -4.34
CA LEU A 62 -6.90 10.68 -3.98
C LEU A 62 -7.07 11.63 -5.16
N ALA A 63 -6.61 11.21 -6.34
CA ALA A 63 -6.72 12.03 -7.55
C ALA A 63 -8.17 12.28 -7.95
N ARG A 64 -9.08 11.34 -7.65
CA ARG A 64 -10.51 11.52 -7.88
C ARG A 64 -11.17 12.41 -6.85
N GLY A 65 -10.45 12.81 -5.81
CA GLY A 65 -10.99 13.70 -4.79
C GLY A 65 -11.48 13.01 -3.53
N GLU A 66 -11.25 11.71 -3.36
CA GLU A 66 -11.65 11.02 -2.14
C GLU A 66 -10.85 11.53 -0.96
N ARG A 67 -11.53 11.72 0.17
CA ARG A 67 -10.96 12.29 1.39
C ARG A 67 -11.59 11.66 2.62
N GLY A 68 -10.97 11.89 3.77
CA GLY A 68 -11.54 11.56 5.07
C GLY A 68 -11.51 10.08 5.39
N PRO A 69 -12.59 9.55 6.01
CA PRO A 69 -12.62 8.17 6.48
C PRO A 69 -12.36 7.13 5.39
N LEU A 70 -12.71 7.46 4.14
CA LEU A 70 -12.45 6.56 3.01
C LEU A 70 -10.96 6.36 2.82
N ILE A 71 -10.17 7.43 2.94
CA ILE A 71 -8.71 7.34 2.85
C ILE A 71 -8.17 6.51 4.00
N HIS A 72 -8.73 6.65 5.20
CA HIS A 72 -8.34 5.82 6.32
C HIS A 72 -8.57 4.33 6.03
N GLY A 73 -9.71 4.00 5.42
CA GLY A 73 -10.00 2.63 5.01
C GLY A 73 -9.00 2.10 3.98
N TRP A 74 -8.64 2.92 3.01
CA TRP A 74 -7.63 2.57 2.00
C TRP A 74 -6.27 2.29 2.64
N LEU A 75 -5.88 3.10 3.62
CA LEU A 75 -4.61 2.90 4.34
C LEU A 75 -4.60 1.57 5.09
N GLY A 76 -5.76 1.17 5.62
CA GLY A 76 -5.93 -0.14 6.23
C GLY A 76 -5.68 -1.28 5.24
N MET A 77 -6.22 -1.16 4.03
CA MET A 77 -6.00 -2.15 2.97
C MET A 77 -4.54 -2.19 2.54
N LEU A 78 -3.90 -1.02 2.45
CA LEU A 78 -2.48 -0.96 2.11
C LEU A 78 -1.64 -1.69 3.17
N ARG A 79 -1.98 -1.50 4.43
CA ARG A 79 -1.29 -2.19 5.52
C ARG A 79 -1.47 -3.71 5.40
N GLU A 80 -2.68 -4.17 5.09
CA GLU A 80 -2.93 -5.59 4.89
C GLU A 80 -2.12 -6.13 3.72
N ALA A 81 -2.04 -5.39 2.62
CA ALA A 81 -1.27 -5.79 1.45
C ALA A 81 0.23 -5.91 1.77
N VAL A 82 0.77 -4.94 2.51
CA VAL A 82 2.17 -5.01 2.95
C VAL A 82 2.41 -6.21 3.85
N GLY A 83 1.45 -6.52 4.72
CA GLY A 83 1.57 -7.63 5.67
C GLY A 83 1.26 -9.01 5.09
N SER A 84 0.81 -9.09 3.85
CA SER A 84 0.45 -10.37 3.24
C SER A 84 1.66 -11.29 3.14
N GLU A 85 1.47 -12.57 3.43
CA GLU A 85 2.52 -13.57 3.26
C GLU A 85 2.85 -13.77 1.79
N ARG A 86 1.85 -13.67 0.91
CA ARG A 86 2.04 -13.80 -0.52
C ARG A 86 2.20 -12.43 -1.14
N GLN A 87 3.29 -12.28 -1.91
CA GLN A 87 3.62 -11.00 -2.55
C GLN A 87 3.69 -11.14 -4.07
N ASP A 88 3.05 -12.16 -4.63
CA ASP A 88 3.06 -12.45 -6.05
C ASP A 88 1.91 -11.77 -6.80
N ALA A 89 1.86 -11.99 -8.11
CA ALA A 89 0.85 -11.38 -8.98
C ALA A 89 -0.57 -11.85 -8.63
N ALA A 90 -0.72 -13.12 -8.22
CA ALA A 90 -2.04 -13.64 -7.85
C ALA A 90 -2.56 -12.92 -6.60
N ALA A 91 -1.70 -12.70 -5.61
CA ALA A 91 -2.08 -11.95 -4.42
C ALA A 91 -2.42 -10.50 -4.77
N SER A 92 -1.65 -9.90 -5.68
CA SER A 92 -1.92 -8.54 -6.16
C SER A 92 -3.31 -8.44 -6.78
N ALA A 93 -3.68 -9.39 -7.63
CA ALA A 93 -5.01 -9.41 -8.26
C ALA A 93 -6.12 -9.59 -7.23
N ALA A 94 -5.89 -10.42 -6.21
CA ALA A 94 -6.87 -10.64 -5.15
C ALA A 94 -7.10 -9.36 -4.33
N PHE A 95 -6.02 -8.64 -4.02
CA PHE A 95 -6.16 -7.37 -3.30
C PHE A 95 -6.85 -6.31 -4.15
N ALA A 96 -6.55 -6.24 -5.45
CA ALA A 96 -7.24 -5.32 -6.35
C ALA A 96 -8.74 -5.58 -6.37
N ALA A 97 -9.14 -6.84 -6.49
CA ALA A 97 -10.55 -7.22 -6.48
C ALA A 97 -11.22 -6.87 -5.15
N ALA A 98 -10.55 -7.12 -4.04
CA ALA A 98 -11.08 -6.79 -2.72
C ALA A 98 -11.28 -5.29 -2.55
N CYS A 99 -10.35 -4.48 -3.03
CA CYS A 99 -10.46 -3.03 -2.97
C CYS A 99 -11.64 -2.54 -3.82
N GLN A 100 -11.81 -3.11 -5.01
CA GLN A 100 -12.94 -2.72 -5.88
C GLN A 100 -14.28 -2.99 -5.20
N VAL A 101 -14.41 -4.14 -4.55
CA VAL A 101 -15.64 -4.48 -3.84
C VAL A 101 -15.86 -3.56 -2.64
N ARG A 102 -14.81 -3.39 -1.83
CA ARG A 102 -14.92 -2.66 -0.55
C ARG A 102 -15.17 -1.17 -0.75
N PHE A 103 -14.54 -0.57 -1.77
CA PHE A 103 -14.61 0.88 -1.95
C PHE A 103 -15.46 1.29 -3.14
N ALA A 104 -16.10 0.34 -3.78
CA ALA A 104 -16.97 0.56 -4.94
C ALA A 104 -16.26 1.41 -6.00
N ALA A 105 -14.99 1.15 -6.14
CA ALA A 105 -14.16 1.93 -7.07
C ALA A 105 -14.45 1.58 -8.51
#